data_4dd49c1bddf0ae463137a333f86c4695
#
_entry.id   4dd49c1bddf0ae463137a333f86c4695
#
_cell.length_a   1.000
_cell.length_b   1.000
_cell.length_c   1.000
_cell.angle_alpha   90.00
_cell.angle_beta   90.00
_cell.angle_gamma   90.00
#
_symmetry.space_group_name_H-M   'P 1'
#
loop_
_entity.id
_entity.type
_entity.pdbx_description
1 polymer ?
#
loop_
_entity_poly.entity_id
_entity_poly.type
_entity_poly.pdbx_seq_one_letter_code
_entity_poly.pdbx_strand_id
1 'polypeptide(L)'
;MTLTEQFFSQLPEDNLAALRRTDALWRSLRLGILPVPTVVRESAEPLEKIDWDVVICGGTLGILLGAALAQRGWRVVVLERGSLRGRDQEWNISRRELDVFVSLGLLTSAELEQAIATEYNPARIRFFGGDEVWVKDVLNIGVDPVYLLETLKQKFLQAGGQLFEQTPFAGAIVHSNGAIVQAGEQRFSTRLVLDAMGHFSPIVQQARQGKTPDAVCLVVGSCATGFPPNETGDLLVSFTPIQNQCQYFWEAFPARDGRTTYLFTYVDTHRDRPSLEALFEDYLRLMPDYQGVEFNQIQPKRALFGFFPCYRNSPLKPNWDRILPIGDSSGSQSPLSFGGFGAMVRHLQRLTIGIDQALQADVCDRRALSQLQPYQPNLSVTWLFQRTMSVRMDQKIAPNQINNTLSSVFQGMATLGDPVLKPFLQDVVQFPALFKTLTKTALTRPQVVVSVIPQVGIPALASWMRHYVTLATYAALYPLSQPLIAPWLTTLSPTARYYSQRWLDAFKYGSGGDYGE
;
A
#
# COMPACT_ATOMS: atom_id res chain seq x y z
N MET A 1 -25.56 24.46 8.44
CA MET A 1 -24.81 23.23 8.78
C MET A 1 -24.65 22.43 7.50
N THR A 2 -23.42 22.11 7.10
CA THR A 2 -23.14 21.27 5.91
C THR A 2 -23.53 19.83 6.17
N LEU A 3 -23.63 18.98 5.11
CA LEU A 3 -23.86 17.54 5.30
C LEU A 3 -22.73 16.91 6.12
N THR A 4 -21.51 17.37 5.88
CA THR A 4 -20.32 16.95 6.66
C THR A 4 -20.50 17.24 8.14
N GLU A 5 -20.84 18.47 8.53
CA GLU A 5 -21.07 18.83 9.92
C GLU A 5 -22.23 18.01 10.53
N GLN A 6 -23.32 17.80 9.78
CA GLN A 6 -24.46 16.99 10.21
C GLN A 6 -24.07 15.53 10.44
N PHE A 7 -23.25 14.95 9.56
CA PHE A 7 -22.77 13.59 9.69
C PHE A 7 -21.86 13.43 10.92
N PHE A 8 -20.88 14.33 11.06
CA PHE A 8 -19.92 14.27 12.16
C PHE A 8 -20.55 14.60 13.53
N SER A 9 -21.67 15.31 13.58
CA SER A 9 -22.39 15.54 14.85
C SER A 9 -22.97 14.26 15.47
N GLN A 10 -23.06 13.16 14.70
CA GLN A 10 -23.50 11.86 15.16
C GLN A 10 -22.33 10.96 15.62
N LEU A 11 -21.10 11.43 15.50
CA LEU A 11 -19.86 10.73 15.87
C LEU A 11 -19.21 11.45 17.08
N PRO A 12 -18.23 10.82 17.77
CA PRO A 12 -17.46 11.51 18.81
C PRO A 12 -16.85 12.82 18.31
N GLU A 13 -16.86 13.85 19.17
CA GLU A 13 -16.48 15.23 18.82
C GLU A 13 -15.10 15.38 18.14
N ASP A 14 -14.14 14.52 18.48
CA ASP A 14 -12.78 14.57 17.92
C ASP A 14 -12.69 14.23 16.43
N ASN A 15 -13.72 13.58 15.84
CA ASN A 15 -13.66 13.09 14.46
C ASN A 15 -13.61 14.23 13.43
N LEU A 16 -14.43 15.26 13.57
CA LEU A 16 -14.40 16.43 12.67
C LEU A 16 -13.08 17.19 12.79
N ALA A 17 -12.57 17.34 14.01
CA ALA A 17 -11.27 17.96 14.24
C ALA A 17 -10.13 17.13 13.62
N ALA A 18 -10.22 15.80 13.63
CA ALA A 18 -9.26 14.93 12.98
C ALA A 18 -9.30 15.05 11.45
N LEU A 19 -10.50 15.13 10.83
CA LEU A 19 -10.64 15.43 9.40
C LEU A 19 -9.94 16.76 9.05
N ARG A 20 -10.20 17.82 9.79
CA ARG A 20 -9.63 19.16 9.56
C ARG A 20 -8.12 19.18 9.78
N ARG A 21 -7.57 18.43 10.74
CA ARG A 21 -6.12 18.27 10.90
C ARG A 21 -5.49 17.54 9.70
N THR A 22 -6.13 16.50 9.21
CA THR A 22 -5.66 15.76 8.02
C THR A 22 -5.74 16.64 6.76
N ASP A 23 -6.77 17.45 6.65
CA ASP A 23 -6.92 18.41 5.54
C ASP A 23 -5.87 19.54 5.59
N ALA A 24 -5.52 20.00 6.78
CA ALA A 24 -4.42 20.97 6.96
C ALA A 24 -3.07 20.37 6.51
N LEU A 25 -2.82 19.09 6.78
CA LEU A 25 -1.63 18.38 6.29
C LEU A 25 -1.65 18.23 4.75
N TRP A 26 -2.80 17.88 4.17
CA TRP A 26 -3.01 17.85 2.71
C TRP A 26 -2.76 19.23 2.08
N ARG A 27 -3.28 20.28 2.68
CA ARG A 27 -3.03 21.66 2.25
C ARG A 27 -1.54 21.99 2.28
N SER A 28 -0.85 21.64 3.35
CA SER A 28 0.59 21.89 3.48
C SER A 28 1.40 21.14 2.43
N LEU A 29 1.01 19.92 2.09
CA LEU A 29 1.62 19.15 1.01
C LEU A 29 1.43 19.82 -0.36
N ARG A 30 0.20 20.27 -0.68
CA ARG A 30 -0.10 20.96 -1.95
C ARG A 30 0.66 22.26 -2.10
N LEU A 31 0.89 22.96 -1.01
CA LEU A 31 1.63 24.23 -1.00
C LEU A 31 3.15 24.04 -0.96
N GLY A 32 3.64 22.80 -0.81
CA GLY A 32 5.08 22.52 -0.70
C GLY A 32 5.74 23.10 0.56
N ILE A 33 4.96 23.27 1.64
CA ILE A 33 5.42 23.88 2.90
C ILE A 33 5.60 22.86 4.03
N LEU A 34 5.54 21.57 3.72
CA LEU A 34 5.85 20.57 4.73
C LEU A 34 7.32 20.67 5.15
N PRO A 35 7.60 20.73 6.45
CA PRO A 35 8.98 20.84 6.93
C PRO A 35 9.74 19.55 6.61
N VAL A 36 11.02 19.69 6.24
CA VAL A 36 11.93 18.57 6.08
C VAL A 36 12.69 18.38 7.39
N PRO A 37 12.39 17.36 8.17
CA PRO A 37 13.07 17.13 9.43
C PRO A 37 14.50 16.64 9.21
N THR A 38 15.39 16.89 10.16
CA THR A 38 16.74 16.33 10.22
C THR A 38 16.81 15.37 11.41
N VAL A 39 16.34 14.15 11.21
CA VAL A 39 16.21 13.12 12.26
C VAL A 39 17.24 12.00 12.16
N VAL A 40 17.87 11.84 11.00
CA VAL A 40 18.95 10.86 10.82
C VAL A 40 20.27 11.61 10.66
N ARG A 41 21.25 11.22 11.45
CA ARG A 41 22.65 11.69 11.38
C ARG A 41 23.58 10.50 11.24
N GLU A 42 24.80 10.73 10.80
CA GLU A 42 25.85 9.72 10.66
C GLU A 42 27.03 10.05 11.58
N SER A 43 27.67 9.00 12.12
CA SER A 43 28.88 9.07 12.91
C SER A 43 29.88 8.04 12.37
N ALA A 44 31.14 8.43 12.25
CA ALA A 44 32.22 7.52 11.85
C ALA A 44 32.63 6.57 12.97
N GLU A 45 32.33 6.92 14.23
CA GLU A 45 32.73 6.13 15.40
C GLU A 45 31.91 4.86 15.50
N PRO A 46 32.51 3.70 15.80
CA PRO A 46 31.75 2.48 16.06
C PRO A 46 31.09 2.53 17.45
N LEU A 47 29.98 1.82 17.61
CA LEU A 47 29.35 1.59 18.91
C LEU A 47 30.18 0.56 19.73
N GLU A 48 30.37 0.84 20.99
CA GLU A 48 31.04 -0.10 21.92
C GLU A 48 30.14 -1.32 22.20
N LYS A 49 28.84 -1.10 22.28
CA LYS A 49 27.85 -2.13 22.59
C LYS A 49 26.60 -1.99 21.74
N ILE A 50 26.09 -3.12 21.27
CA ILE A 50 24.85 -3.23 20.54
C ILE A 50 23.90 -4.18 21.30
N ASP A 51 22.79 -3.64 21.80
CA ASP A 51 21.88 -4.39 22.64
C ASP A 51 20.86 -5.18 21.82
N TRP A 52 20.49 -4.67 20.63
CA TRP A 52 19.44 -5.21 19.79
C TRP A 52 19.94 -5.57 18.39
N ASP A 53 19.36 -6.60 17.81
CA ASP A 53 19.63 -6.92 16.41
C ASP A 53 18.76 -6.07 15.49
N VAL A 54 17.50 -5.84 15.89
CA VAL A 54 16.54 -5.04 15.12
C VAL A 54 15.74 -4.11 16.03
N VAL A 55 15.65 -2.84 15.67
CA VAL A 55 14.69 -1.88 16.22
C VAL A 55 13.71 -1.49 15.12
N ILE A 56 12.42 -1.68 15.37
CA ILE A 56 11.33 -1.34 14.46
C ILE A 56 10.63 -0.10 14.97
N CYS A 57 10.62 0.96 14.18
CA CYS A 57 9.92 2.20 14.47
C CYS A 57 8.55 2.20 13.78
N GLY A 58 7.46 2.17 14.58
CA GLY A 58 6.08 2.02 14.12
C GLY A 58 5.57 0.59 14.21
N GLY A 59 4.58 0.36 15.06
CA GLY A 59 4.11 -0.97 15.43
C GLY A 59 3.06 -1.56 14.47
N THR A 60 2.17 -0.75 13.88
CA THR A 60 0.98 -1.25 13.17
C THR A 60 1.30 -2.28 12.08
N LEU A 61 2.17 -1.97 11.12
CA LEU A 61 2.66 -2.96 10.14
C LEU A 61 4.00 -3.55 10.57
N GLY A 62 4.73 -2.88 11.44
CA GLY A 62 6.03 -3.33 11.94
C GLY A 62 5.96 -4.61 12.76
N ILE A 63 4.86 -4.85 13.50
CA ILE A 63 4.68 -6.04 14.32
C ILE A 63 4.68 -7.35 13.50
N LEU A 64 4.28 -7.30 12.22
CA LEU A 64 4.28 -8.45 11.33
C LEU A 64 5.72 -8.99 11.16
N LEU A 65 6.66 -8.09 10.85
CA LEU A 65 8.09 -8.45 10.77
C LEU A 65 8.71 -8.65 12.16
N GLY A 66 8.25 -7.88 13.16
CA GLY A 66 8.71 -8.03 14.53
C GLY A 66 8.49 -9.44 15.06
N ALA A 67 7.28 -9.97 14.92
CA ALA A 67 6.93 -11.33 15.31
C ALA A 67 7.73 -12.37 14.51
N ALA A 68 7.82 -12.20 13.19
CA ALA A 68 8.54 -13.12 12.32
C ALA A 68 10.04 -13.19 12.61
N LEU A 69 10.68 -12.08 12.95
CA LEU A 69 12.10 -12.01 13.28
C LEU A 69 12.39 -12.48 14.72
N ALA A 70 11.53 -12.15 15.69
CA ALA A 70 11.66 -12.64 17.06
C ALA A 70 11.54 -14.18 17.12
N GLN A 71 10.59 -14.79 16.38
CA GLN A 71 10.47 -16.26 16.27
C GLN A 71 11.72 -16.93 15.68
N ARG A 72 12.54 -16.18 14.93
CA ARG A 72 13.86 -16.65 14.41
C ARG A 72 15.01 -16.46 15.39
N GLY A 73 14.73 -15.99 16.61
CA GLY A 73 15.69 -15.81 17.68
C GLY A 73 16.45 -14.49 17.67
N TRP A 74 16.05 -13.52 16.80
CA TRP A 74 16.64 -12.18 16.83
C TRP A 74 16.12 -11.38 18.02
N ARG A 75 17.00 -10.55 18.62
CA ARG A 75 16.62 -9.59 19.68
C ARG A 75 15.95 -8.40 19.01
N VAL A 76 14.60 -8.33 19.09
CA VAL A 76 13.78 -7.34 18.39
C VAL A 76 13.07 -6.42 19.38
N VAL A 77 13.13 -5.13 19.11
CA VAL A 77 12.32 -4.09 19.78
C VAL A 77 11.37 -3.46 18.79
N VAL A 78 10.12 -3.28 19.20
CA VAL A 78 9.13 -2.45 18.50
C VAL A 78 8.86 -1.20 19.33
N LEU A 79 8.99 -0.03 18.69
CA LEU A 79 8.70 1.29 19.25
C LEU A 79 7.40 1.82 18.62
N GLU A 80 6.40 2.10 19.45
CA GLU A 80 5.12 2.65 19.00
C GLU A 80 4.81 3.95 19.74
N ARG A 81 4.45 4.99 18.99
CA ARG A 81 4.14 6.32 19.55
C ARG A 81 2.90 6.35 20.42
N GLY A 82 1.95 5.48 20.14
CA GLY A 82 0.70 5.31 20.89
C GLY A 82 0.64 3.92 21.51
N SER A 83 -0.58 3.40 21.69
CA SER A 83 -0.79 1.99 21.98
C SER A 83 -0.79 1.20 20.68
N LEU A 84 -0.13 0.04 20.67
CA LEU A 84 -0.16 -0.87 19.53
C LEU A 84 -1.53 -1.56 19.49
N ARG A 85 -2.41 -0.97 18.74
CA ARG A 85 -3.76 -1.47 18.50
C ARG A 85 -4.13 -1.25 17.04
N GLY A 86 -4.82 -2.20 16.43
CA GLY A 86 -5.42 -2.03 15.13
C GLY A 86 -6.54 -0.99 15.14
N ARG A 87 -6.84 -0.41 14.00
CA ARG A 87 -8.03 0.42 13.82
C ARG A 87 -9.27 -0.46 13.75
N ASP A 88 -10.42 0.11 14.08
CA ASP A 88 -11.70 -0.63 14.07
C ASP A 88 -12.23 -0.93 12.66
N GLN A 89 -11.68 -0.27 11.63
CA GLN A 89 -12.01 -0.52 10.24
C GLN A 89 -11.20 -1.70 9.70
N GLU A 90 -11.90 -2.65 9.09
CA GLU A 90 -11.32 -3.83 8.46
C GLU A 90 -10.31 -3.47 7.36
N TRP A 91 -9.34 -4.36 7.15
CA TRP A 91 -8.43 -4.32 6.01
C TRP A 91 -8.86 -5.32 4.94
N ASN A 92 -9.02 -4.86 3.72
CA ASN A 92 -9.39 -5.71 2.60
C ASN A 92 -8.17 -6.43 2.02
N ILE A 93 -8.37 -7.72 1.76
CA ILE A 93 -7.36 -8.60 1.16
C ILE A 93 -8.07 -9.82 0.54
N SER A 94 -7.39 -10.57 -0.30
CA SER A 94 -7.89 -11.87 -0.76
C SER A 94 -7.47 -12.97 0.21
N ARG A 95 -8.33 -13.98 0.41
CA ARG A 95 -8.08 -15.08 1.35
C ARG A 95 -6.72 -15.75 1.14
N ARG A 96 -6.36 -16.02 -0.09
CA ARG A 96 -5.11 -16.66 -0.46
C ARG A 96 -3.86 -15.90 0.03
N GLU A 97 -3.89 -14.57 0.02
CA GLU A 97 -2.76 -13.76 0.46
C GLU A 97 -2.48 -13.90 1.96
N LEU A 98 -3.50 -14.30 2.75
CA LEU A 98 -3.38 -14.51 4.19
C LEU A 98 -2.64 -15.81 4.57
N ASP A 99 -2.48 -16.75 3.65
CA ASP A 99 -1.79 -18.03 3.89
C ASP A 99 -0.34 -17.84 4.36
N VAL A 100 0.27 -16.70 4.04
CA VAL A 100 1.62 -16.35 4.51
C VAL A 100 1.73 -16.31 6.03
N PHE A 101 0.68 -15.95 6.75
CA PHE A 101 0.69 -15.93 8.21
C PHE A 101 0.81 -17.33 8.80
N VAL A 102 0.13 -18.30 8.19
CA VAL A 102 0.21 -19.72 8.60
C VAL A 102 1.53 -20.33 8.17
N SER A 103 1.97 -20.07 6.94
CA SER A 103 3.22 -20.61 6.39
C SER A 103 4.47 -20.14 7.14
N LEU A 104 4.44 -18.92 7.69
CA LEU A 104 5.49 -18.39 8.56
C LEU A 104 5.34 -18.78 10.04
N GLY A 105 4.27 -19.50 10.42
CA GLY A 105 3.98 -19.85 11.81
C GLY A 105 3.55 -18.67 12.69
N LEU A 106 3.19 -17.55 12.07
CA LEU A 106 2.72 -16.35 12.78
C LEU A 106 1.30 -16.51 13.32
N LEU A 107 0.45 -17.27 12.62
CA LEU A 107 -0.88 -17.64 13.06
C LEU A 107 -1.10 -19.13 12.82
N THR A 108 -1.91 -19.74 13.64
CA THR A 108 -2.55 -21.02 13.34
C THR A 108 -3.71 -20.80 12.38
N SER A 109 -4.17 -21.83 11.68
CA SER A 109 -5.36 -21.73 10.81
C SER A 109 -6.61 -21.26 11.59
N ALA A 110 -6.77 -21.68 12.84
CA ALA A 110 -7.88 -21.24 13.69
C ALA A 110 -7.79 -19.75 14.05
N GLU A 111 -6.61 -19.24 14.39
CA GLU A 111 -6.40 -17.81 14.65
C GLU A 111 -6.59 -16.98 13.38
N LEU A 112 -6.19 -17.51 12.22
CA LEU A 112 -6.43 -16.84 10.94
C LEU A 112 -7.94 -16.71 10.65
N GLU A 113 -8.72 -17.77 10.85
CA GLU A 113 -10.18 -17.70 10.69
C GLU A 113 -10.82 -16.70 11.67
N GLN A 114 -10.32 -16.59 12.89
CA GLN A 114 -10.79 -15.59 13.86
C GLN A 114 -10.41 -14.15 13.47
N ALA A 115 -9.33 -13.96 12.72
CA ALA A 115 -8.93 -12.66 12.22
C ALA A 115 -9.80 -12.18 11.04
N ILE A 116 -10.58 -13.07 10.41
CA ILE A 116 -11.49 -12.72 9.32
C ILE A 116 -12.80 -12.23 9.92
N ALA A 117 -13.07 -10.94 9.79
CA ALA A 117 -14.29 -10.31 10.28
C ALA A 117 -15.46 -10.46 9.30
N THR A 118 -15.17 -10.35 8.00
CA THR A 118 -16.18 -10.44 6.94
C THR A 118 -15.62 -11.13 5.70
N GLU A 119 -16.51 -11.82 5.00
CA GLU A 119 -16.24 -12.37 3.68
C GLU A 119 -17.44 -12.08 2.76
N TYR A 120 -17.19 -11.68 1.52
CA TYR A 120 -18.22 -11.39 0.56
C TYR A 120 -17.81 -11.87 -0.84
N ASN A 121 -18.79 -12.31 -1.61
CA ASN A 121 -18.63 -12.75 -3.00
C ASN A 121 -19.97 -12.65 -3.76
N PRO A 122 -19.96 -12.29 -5.04
CA PRO A 122 -18.84 -11.74 -5.80
C PRO A 122 -18.59 -10.27 -5.52
N ALA A 123 -17.50 -9.72 -6.07
CA ALA A 123 -17.22 -8.29 -6.10
C ALA A 123 -17.45 -7.70 -7.49
N ARG A 124 -17.91 -6.45 -7.55
CA ARG A 124 -18.29 -5.74 -8.77
C ARG A 124 -17.25 -4.69 -9.17
N ILE A 125 -17.08 -4.57 -10.48
CA ILE A 125 -16.39 -3.46 -11.15
C ILE A 125 -17.38 -2.88 -12.15
N ARG A 126 -17.57 -1.56 -12.14
CA ARG A 126 -18.48 -0.87 -13.05
C ARG A 126 -18.06 0.56 -13.27
N PHE A 127 -18.12 1.02 -14.50
CA PHE A 127 -17.87 2.43 -14.83
C PHE A 127 -19.10 3.06 -15.49
N PHE A 128 -19.29 4.36 -15.27
CA PHE A 128 -20.44 5.11 -15.78
C PHE A 128 -20.61 4.92 -17.29
N GLY A 129 -21.78 4.46 -17.68
CA GLY A 129 -22.11 4.15 -19.08
C GLY A 129 -21.53 2.82 -19.61
N GLY A 130 -20.89 2.02 -18.76
CA GLY A 130 -20.34 0.70 -19.11
C GLY A 130 -21.08 -0.45 -18.45
N ASP A 131 -20.75 -1.67 -18.88
CA ASP A 131 -21.28 -2.91 -18.32
C ASP A 131 -20.60 -3.29 -17.01
N GLU A 132 -21.24 -4.12 -16.22
CA GLU A 132 -20.70 -4.68 -14.98
C GLU A 132 -19.76 -5.85 -15.28
N VAL A 133 -18.67 -5.92 -14.52
CA VAL A 133 -17.76 -7.07 -14.45
C VAL A 133 -17.79 -7.60 -13.02
N TRP A 134 -18.08 -8.88 -12.88
CA TRP A 134 -18.13 -9.54 -11.59
C TRP A 134 -16.93 -10.48 -11.43
N VAL A 135 -16.30 -10.47 -10.25
CA VAL A 135 -15.14 -11.29 -9.93
C VAL A 135 -15.34 -11.96 -8.58
N LYS A 136 -14.82 -13.18 -8.42
CA LYS A 136 -14.83 -13.92 -7.16
C LYS A 136 -13.44 -14.05 -6.57
N ASP A 137 -13.38 -14.11 -5.25
CA ASP A 137 -12.17 -14.42 -4.47
C ASP A 137 -11.03 -13.40 -4.64
N VAL A 138 -11.39 -12.13 -4.83
CA VAL A 138 -10.45 -11.02 -4.97
C VAL A 138 -10.86 -9.90 -4.02
N LEU A 139 -9.96 -9.52 -3.12
CA LEU A 139 -10.14 -8.47 -2.11
C LEU A 139 -11.46 -8.61 -1.34
N ASN A 140 -11.91 -9.84 -1.17
CA ASN A 140 -13.24 -10.20 -0.65
C ASN A 140 -13.25 -10.56 0.85
N ILE A 141 -12.12 -10.40 1.52
CA ILE A 141 -11.96 -10.64 2.97
C ILE A 141 -11.75 -9.30 3.66
N GLY A 142 -12.54 -9.05 4.70
CA GLY A 142 -12.29 -8.01 5.69
C GLY A 142 -11.59 -8.61 6.91
N VAL A 143 -10.31 -8.30 7.08
CA VAL A 143 -9.54 -8.72 8.26
C VAL A 143 -9.81 -7.75 9.41
N ASP A 144 -10.02 -8.28 10.63
CA ASP A 144 -10.07 -7.49 11.87
C ASP A 144 -8.65 -7.09 12.31
N PRO A 145 -8.25 -5.81 12.15
CA PRO A 145 -6.91 -5.38 12.52
C PRO A 145 -6.66 -5.42 14.02
N VAL A 146 -7.72 -5.29 14.83
CA VAL A 146 -7.59 -5.32 16.31
C VAL A 146 -7.20 -6.71 16.76
N TYR A 147 -7.92 -7.73 16.29
CA TYR A 147 -7.62 -9.12 16.63
C TYR A 147 -6.26 -9.56 16.06
N LEU A 148 -6.01 -9.27 14.79
CA LEU A 148 -4.75 -9.66 14.12
C LEU A 148 -3.53 -9.07 14.83
N LEU A 149 -3.52 -7.77 15.10
CA LEU A 149 -2.37 -7.12 15.72
C LEU A 149 -2.18 -7.53 17.18
N GLU A 150 -3.26 -7.74 17.94
CA GLU A 150 -3.15 -8.23 19.31
C GLU A 150 -2.58 -9.65 19.35
N THR A 151 -3.03 -10.54 18.46
CA THR A 151 -2.50 -11.91 18.37
C THR A 151 -1.00 -11.91 18.00
N LEU A 152 -0.60 -11.10 17.03
CA LEU A 152 0.82 -10.96 16.63
C LEU A 152 1.67 -10.33 17.74
N LYS A 153 1.13 -9.35 18.46
CA LYS A 153 1.77 -8.73 19.63
C LYS A 153 2.05 -9.77 20.72
N GLN A 154 1.06 -10.59 21.05
CA GLN A 154 1.24 -11.66 22.06
C GLN A 154 2.34 -12.65 21.63
N LYS A 155 2.32 -13.11 20.38
CA LYS A 155 3.35 -14.03 19.85
C LYS A 155 4.73 -13.39 19.80
N PHE A 156 4.82 -12.11 19.47
CA PHE A 156 6.05 -11.33 19.50
C PHE A 156 6.65 -11.30 20.91
N LEU A 157 5.83 -11.00 21.91
CA LEU A 157 6.28 -10.97 23.32
C LEU A 157 6.68 -12.36 23.81
N GLN A 158 5.92 -13.40 23.47
CA GLN A 158 6.22 -14.80 23.80
C GLN A 158 7.53 -15.27 23.18
N ALA A 159 7.88 -14.77 22.00
CA ALA A 159 9.14 -15.05 21.32
C ALA A 159 10.33 -14.23 21.87
N GLY A 160 10.14 -13.45 22.95
CA GLY A 160 11.19 -12.64 23.59
C GLY A 160 11.37 -11.25 22.99
N GLY A 161 10.51 -10.83 22.08
CA GLY A 161 10.48 -9.46 21.57
C GLY A 161 10.07 -8.46 22.66
N GLN A 162 10.50 -7.22 22.54
CA GLN A 162 10.12 -6.16 23.47
C GLN A 162 9.34 -5.04 22.76
N LEU A 163 8.23 -4.62 23.36
CA LEU A 163 7.37 -3.54 22.86
C LEU A 163 7.42 -2.35 23.82
N PHE A 164 7.71 -1.19 23.28
CA PHE A 164 7.65 0.08 23.97
C PHE A 164 6.53 0.94 23.34
N GLU A 165 5.41 0.97 24.02
CA GLU A 165 4.28 1.85 23.70
C GLU A 165 4.50 3.26 24.26
N GLN A 166 3.75 4.27 23.79
CA GLN A 166 3.88 5.67 24.16
C GLN A 166 5.33 6.21 24.01
N THR A 167 6.06 5.63 23.04
CA THR A 167 7.50 5.88 22.86
C THR A 167 7.75 6.35 21.42
N PRO A 168 7.48 7.64 21.14
CA PRO A 168 7.61 8.20 19.79
C PRO A 168 9.08 8.27 19.35
N PHE A 169 9.34 7.90 18.09
CA PHE A 169 10.64 8.09 17.46
C PHE A 169 11.02 9.57 17.44
N ALA A 170 12.24 9.88 17.89
CA ALA A 170 12.79 11.24 17.92
C ALA A 170 13.97 11.43 16.97
N GLY A 171 14.75 10.38 16.71
CA GLY A 171 15.88 10.47 15.80
C GLY A 171 16.70 9.19 15.76
N ALA A 172 17.66 9.14 14.83
CA ALA A 172 18.63 8.05 14.74
C ALA A 172 20.03 8.57 14.42
N ILE A 173 21.05 7.90 14.95
CA ILE A 173 22.46 8.11 14.60
C ILE A 173 22.97 6.80 14.04
N VAL A 174 23.41 6.82 12.79
CA VAL A 174 24.01 5.65 12.11
C VAL A 174 25.51 5.66 12.36
N HIS A 175 26.02 4.56 12.89
CA HIS A 175 27.42 4.28 13.15
C HIS A 175 27.95 3.22 12.17
N SER A 176 29.25 3.05 12.08
CA SER A 176 29.86 2.08 11.15
C SER A 176 29.40 0.63 11.40
N ASN A 177 29.15 0.25 12.65
CA ASN A 177 28.77 -1.11 13.05
C ASN A 177 27.33 -1.24 13.55
N GLY A 178 26.57 -0.15 13.68
CA GLY A 178 25.21 -0.16 14.22
C GLY A 178 24.49 1.17 14.04
N ALA A 179 23.38 1.33 14.74
CA ALA A 179 22.66 2.60 14.86
C ALA A 179 22.16 2.78 16.29
N ILE A 180 22.00 4.03 16.72
CA ILE A 180 21.28 4.39 17.94
C ILE A 180 19.96 5.02 17.51
N VAL A 181 18.85 4.45 17.96
CA VAL A 181 17.51 5.05 17.84
C VAL A 181 17.19 5.77 19.15
N GLN A 182 16.83 7.04 19.05
CA GLN A 182 16.29 7.80 20.16
C GLN A 182 14.77 7.84 20.06
N ALA A 183 14.09 7.43 21.13
CA ALA A 183 12.64 7.43 21.22
C ALA A 183 12.21 7.85 22.62
N GLY A 184 11.47 8.94 22.73
CA GLY A 184 11.27 9.60 24.00
C GLY A 184 12.62 9.98 24.65
N GLU A 185 12.81 9.59 25.90
CA GLU A 185 14.05 9.79 26.65
C GLU A 185 15.02 8.59 26.55
N GLN A 186 14.61 7.50 25.87
CA GLN A 186 15.35 6.26 25.78
C GLN A 186 16.22 6.19 24.53
N ARG A 187 17.28 5.40 24.60
CA ARG A 187 18.19 5.10 23.48
C ARG A 187 18.30 3.60 23.29
N PHE A 188 18.22 3.17 22.04
CA PHE A 188 18.27 1.78 21.64
C PHE A 188 19.42 1.58 20.64
N SER A 189 20.47 0.88 21.04
CA SER A 189 21.56 0.49 20.14
C SER A 189 21.20 -0.77 19.37
N THR A 190 21.33 -0.74 18.04
CA THR A 190 20.88 -1.83 17.17
C THR A 190 21.78 -2.05 15.97
N ARG A 191 21.75 -3.26 15.39
CA ARG A 191 22.40 -3.55 14.11
C ARG A 191 21.60 -3.03 12.92
N LEU A 192 20.25 -3.03 13.00
CA LEU A 192 19.37 -2.64 11.92
C LEU A 192 18.14 -1.91 12.47
N VAL A 193 17.77 -0.81 11.83
CA VAL A 193 16.51 -0.07 12.05
C VAL A 193 15.54 -0.36 10.92
N LEU A 194 14.31 -0.75 11.24
CA LEU A 194 13.21 -0.85 10.28
C LEU A 194 12.26 0.34 10.48
N ASP A 195 12.12 1.16 9.45
CA ASP A 195 11.17 2.26 9.46
C ASP A 195 9.81 1.80 8.94
N ALA A 196 8.86 1.61 9.84
CA ALA A 196 7.47 1.24 9.61
C ALA A 196 6.49 2.36 10.00
N MET A 197 6.95 3.62 10.08
CA MET A 197 6.14 4.76 10.53
C MET A 197 5.19 5.32 9.46
N GLY A 198 5.13 4.69 8.27
CA GLY A 198 4.18 5.02 7.21
C GLY A 198 4.64 6.17 6.30
N HIS A 199 3.71 6.66 5.47
CA HIS A 199 3.99 7.66 4.43
C HIS A 199 4.61 8.97 4.95
N PHE A 200 4.29 9.33 6.18
CA PHE A 200 4.78 10.57 6.83
C PHE A 200 5.88 10.30 7.85
N SER A 201 6.56 9.17 7.75
CA SER A 201 7.77 8.91 8.52
C SER A 201 8.75 10.09 8.40
N PRO A 202 9.29 10.62 9.50
CA PRO A 202 10.28 11.68 9.44
C PRO A 202 11.58 11.23 8.76
N ILE A 203 11.91 9.94 8.82
CA ILE A 203 13.04 9.35 8.07
C ILE A 203 12.76 9.44 6.56
N VAL A 204 11.56 9.07 6.12
CA VAL A 204 11.15 9.17 4.71
C VAL A 204 11.11 10.62 4.24
N GLN A 205 10.60 11.54 5.05
CA GLN A 205 10.57 12.96 4.71
C GLN A 205 12.00 13.52 4.53
N GLN A 206 12.92 13.17 5.41
CA GLN A 206 14.33 13.54 5.27
C GLN A 206 14.95 12.90 4.01
N ALA A 207 14.70 11.62 3.76
CA ALA A 207 15.21 10.90 2.59
C ALA A 207 14.73 11.52 1.27
N ARG A 208 13.50 12.02 1.23
CA ARG A 208 12.89 12.65 0.05
C ARG A 208 13.22 14.13 -0.10
N GLN A 209 13.83 14.76 0.90
CA GLN A 209 14.30 16.15 0.86
C GLN A 209 13.23 17.15 0.41
N GLY A 210 12.00 17.00 0.90
CA GLY A 210 10.88 17.87 0.55
C GLY A 210 10.30 17.66 -0.86
N LYS A 211 10.71 16.60 -1.56
CA LYS A 211 10.13 16.27 -2.87
C LYS A 211 8.62 16.03 -2.72
N THR A 212 7.83 16.78 -3.47
CA THR A 212 6.38 16.55 -3.55
C THR A 212 6.08 15.23 -4.25
N PRO A 213 5.01 14.52 -3.86
CA PRO A 213 4.58 13.32 -4.55
C PRO A 213 4.19 13.61 -6.00
N ASP A 214 4.42 12.63 -6.86
CA ASP A 214 4.05 12.72 -8.28
C ASP A 214 2.53 12.58 -8.49
N ALA A 215 1.83 11.96 -7.54
CA ALA A 215 0.37 11.89 -7.46
C ALA A 215 -0.08 11.59 -6.02
N VAL A 216 -1.36 11.75 -5.76
CA VAL A 216 -2.00 11.47 -4.47
C VAL A 216 -3.34 10.81 -4.71
N CYS A 217 -3.68 9.79 -3.93
CA CYS A 217 -5.05 9.34 -3.79
C CYS A 217 -5.70 10.03 -2.59
N LEU A 218 -6.79 10.75 -2.82
CA LEU A 218 -7.65 11.27 -1.76
C LEU A 218 -8.75 10.26 -1.50
N VAL A 219 -9.01 9.95 -0.24
CA VAL A 219 -10.03 8.98 0.17
C VAL A 219 -10.87 9.57 1.29
N VAL A 220 -12.18 9.47 1.16
CA VAL A 220 -13.16 9.76 2.20
C VAL A 220 -14.21 8.67 2.20
N GLY A 221 -14.85 8.44 3.34
CA GLY A 221 -15.87 7.42 3.43
C GLY A 221 -16.43 7.24 4.83
N SER A 222 -17.23 6.23 4.98
CA SER A 222 -17.79 5.85 6.28
C SER A 222 -18.03 4.34 6.39
N CYS A 223 -18.09 3.86 7.63
CA CYS A 223 -18.83 2.65 7.95
C CYS A 223 -20.13 3.08 8.65
N ALA A 224 -21.26 2.54 8.19
CA ALA A 224 -22.58 2.91 8.69
C ALA A 224 -23.57 1.75 8.56
N THR A 225 -24.69 1.85 9.28
CA THR A 225 -25.88 1.00 9.11
C THR A 225 -27.00 1.79 8.42
N GLY A 226 -28.11 1.14 8.11
CA GLY A 226 -29.25 1.75 7.40
C GLY A 226 -29.26 1.49 5.89
N PHE A 227 -28.28 0.78 5.37
CA PHE A 227 -28.25 0.35 3.98
C PHE A 227 -29.15 -0.86 3.72
N PRO A 228 -29.69 -1.00 2.49
CA PRO A 228 -30.34 -2.24 2.08
C PRO A 228 -29.40 -3.44 2.23
N PRO A 229 -29.95 -4.64 2.55
CA PRO A 229 -29.15 -5.86 2.63
C PRO A 229 -28.37 -6.09 1.32
N ASN A 230 -27.06 -6.29 1.44
CA ASN A 230 -26.18 -6.54 0.30
C ASN A 230 -24.99 -7.38 0.75
N GLU A 231 -24.86 -8.58 0.21
CA GLU A 231 -23.78 -9.54 0.48
C GLU A 231 -22.62 -9.44 -0.51
N THR A 232 -22.74 -8.55 -1.52
CA THR A 232 -21.69 -8.32 -2.52
C THR A 232 -20.81 -7.13 -2.15
N GLY A 233 -19.65 -7.03 -2.81
CA GLY A 233 -18.78 -5.86 -2.71
C GLY A 233 -18.65 -5.12 -4.04
N ASP A 234 -18.26 -3.86 -3.97
CA ASP A 234 -17.79 -3.06 -5.07
C ASP A 234 -16.29 -2.78 -4.88
N LEU A 235 -15.46 -3.18 -5.84
CA LEU A 235 -14.01 -2.97 -5.77
C LEU A 235 -13.57 -1.69 -6.49
N LEU A 236 -14.20 -1.39 -7.63
CA LEU A 236 -13.87 -0.21 -8.41
C LEU A 236 -15.09 0.20 -9.23
N VAL A 237 -15.83 1.17 -8.71
CA VAL A 237 -17.06 1.63 -9.34
C VAL A 237 -16.98 3.14 -9.58
N SER A 238 -17.48 3.60 -10.71
CA SER A 238 -17.84 5.00 -10.93
C SER A 238 -19.25 5.08 -11.52
N PHE A 239 -20.04 6.06 -11.09
CA PHE A 239 -21.39 6.29 -11.59
C PHE A 239 -21.64 7.74 -12.01
N THR A 240 -20.57 8.54 -12.03
CA THR A 240 -20.60 9.93 -12.48
C THR A 240 -19.56 10.19 -13.57
N PRO A 241 -19.77 11.16 -14.46
CA PRO A 241 -18.70 11.73 -15.26
C PRO A 241 -17.68 12.45 -14.36
N ILE A 242 -16.62 12.97 -14.97
CA ILE A 242 -15.63 13.82 -14.29
C ILE A 242 -16.33 15.04 -13.67
N GLN A 243 -16.09 15.27 -12.39
CA GLN A 243 -16.59 16.42 -11.62
C GLN A 243 -15.43 17.13 -10.92
N ASN A 244 -15.42 18.44 -10.85
CA ASN A 244 -14.40 19.24 -10.14
C ASN A 244 -12.95 18.89 -10.53
N GLN A 245 -12.70 18.59 -11.82
CA GLN A 245 -11.43 18.06 -12.34
C GLN A 245 -10.97 16.78 -11.60
N CYS A 246 -11.91 15.96 -11.11
CA CYS A 246 -11.71 14.67 -10.47
C CYS A 246 -12.63 13.63 -11.12
N GLN A 247 -12.12 12.43 -11.33
CA GLN A 247 -12.94 11.24 -11.51
C GLN A 247 -13.17 10.61 -10.16
N TYR A 248 -14.40 10.50 -9.73
CA TYR A 248 -14.78 9.86 -8.49
C TYR A 248 -14.93 8.35 -8.69
N PHE A 249 -14.24 7.59 -7.83
CA PHE A 249 -14.35 6.15 -7.75
C PHE A 249 -14.90 5.75 -6.39
N TRP A 250 -15.56 4.60 -6.35
CA TRP A 250 -16.23 4.10 -5.18
C TRP A 250 -15.85 2.65 -4.91
N GLU A 251 -15.75 2.34 -3.64
CA GLU A 251 -15.71 0.99 -3.09
C GLU A 251 -16.80 0.86 -2.04
N ALA A 252 -17.44 -0.31 -1.97
CA ALA A 252 -18.40 -0.60 -0.91
C ALA A 252 -18.43 -2.10 -0.62
N PHE A 253 -18.41 -2.46 0.66
CA PHE A 253 -18.39 -3.86 1.08
C PHE A 253 -18.97 -4.04 2.48
N PRO A 254 -19.47 -5.24 2.81
CA PRO A 254 -19.91 -5.57 4.16
C PRO A 254 -18.80 -5.35 5.19
N ALA A 255 -19.13 -4.75 6.30
CA ALA A 255 -18.29 -4.63 7.47
C ALA A 255 -18.94 -5.37 8.65
N ARG A 256 -18.16 -5.70 9.68
CA ARG A 256 -18.64 -6.43 10.87
C ARG A 256 -19.86 -5.77 11.52
N ASP A 257 -19.91 -4.46 11.54
CA ASP A 257 -20.92 -3.67 12.24
C ASP A 257 -21.69 -2.69 11.31
N GLY A 258 -21.69 -2.99 10.00
CA GLY A 258 -22.37 -2.17 9.00
C GLY A 258 -21.90 -2.44 7.58
N ARG A 259 -21.90 -1.40 6.77
CA ARG A 259 -21.33 -1.38 5.42
C ARG A 259 -20.32 -0.25 5.31
N THR A 260 -19.14 -0.59 4.84
CA THR A 260 -18.11 0.40 4.49
C THR A 260 -18.37 0.91 3.09
N THR A 261 -18.28 2.22 2.92
CA THR A 261 -18.34 2.87 1.61
C THR A 261 -17.25 3.92 1.53
N TYR A 262 -16.45 3.89 0.46
CA TYR A 262 -15.43 4.88 0.16
C TYR A 262 -15.74 5.62 -1.14
N LEU A 263 -15.42 6.91 -1.17
CA LEU A 263 -15.16 7.69 -2.36
C LEU A 263 -13.68 8.00 -2.40
N PHE A 264 -13.03 7.72 -3.53
CA PHE A 264 -11.64 8.08 -3.74
C PHE A 264 -11.40 8.69 -5.11
N THR A 265 -10.32 9.44 -5.24
CA THR A 265 -9.93 10.07 -6.50
C THR A 265 -8.41 10.23 -6.57
N TYR A 266 -7.87 10.12 -7.78
CA TYR A 266 -6.44 10.32 -8.04
C TYR A 266 -6.20 11.73 -8.54
N VAL A 267 -5.31 12.45 -7.88
CA VAL A 267 -5.00 13.86 -8.16
C VAL A 267 -3.49 14.12 -8.16
N ASP A 268 -3.10 15.23 -8.77
CA ASP A 268 -1.79 15.85 -8.56
C ASP A 268 -1.79 16.73 -7.29
N THR A 269 -0.63 17.29 -6.96
CA THR A 269 -0.48 18.20 -5.82
C THR A 269 -0.76 19.66 -6.16
N HIS A 270 -1.60 19.93 -7.18
CA HIS A 270 -1.93 21.30 -7.54
C HIS A 270 -2.67 22.02 -6.39
N ARG A 271 -2.34 23.28 -6.14
CA ARG A 271 -2.87 24.06 -5.00
C ARG A 271 -4.40 24.17 -4.96
N ASP A 272 -5.04 24.17 -6.12
CA ASP A 272 -6.50 24.34 -6.26
C ASP A 272 -7.27 22.98 -6.21
N ARG A 273 -6.61 21.87 -5.87
CA ARG A 273 -7.29 20.60 -5.64
C ARG A 273 -8.22 20.69 -4.44
N PRO A 274 -9.34 19.92 -4.45
CA PRO A 274 -10.31 19.97 -3.35
C PRO A 274 -9.66 19.61 -2.01
N SER A 275 -10.22 20.17 -0.95
CA SER A 275 -9.93 19.74 0.41
C SER A 275 -10.57 18.38 0.69
N LEU A 276 -10.11 17.68 1.73
CA LEU A 276 -10.76 16.45 2.18
C LEU A 276 -12.18 16.72 2.71
N GLU A 277 -12.39 17.86 3.36
CA GLU A 277 -13.73 18.26 3.86
C GLU A 277 -14.69 18.50 2.68
N ALA A 278 -14.25 19.15 1.59
CA ALA A 278 -15.06 19.31 0.37
C ALA A 278 -15.34 17.98 -0.33
N LEU A 279 -14.36 17.07 -0.36
CA LEU A 279 -14.55 15.74 -0.92
C LEU A 279 -15.50 14.90 -0.06
N PHE A 280 -15.49 15.07 1.27
CA PHE A 280 -16.42 14.42 2.18
C PHE A 280 -17.86 14.93 1.98
N GLU A 281 -18.04 16.22 1.72
CA GLU A 281 -19.33 16.80 1.35
C GLU A 281 -19.87 16.19 0.05
N ASP A 282 -19.02 16.06 -0.97
CA ASP A 282 -19.39 15.38 -2.23
C ASP A 282 -19.73 13.90 -2.02
N TYR A 283 -18.98 13.21 -1.15
CA TYR A 283 -19.27 11.83 -0.75
C TYR A 283 -20.68 11.70 -0.17
N LEU A 284 -21.03 12.54 0.81
CA LEU A 284 -22.34 12.49 1.46
C LEU A 284 -23.49 12.87 0.51
N ARG A 285 -23.23 13.80 -0.40
CA ARG A 285 -24.21 14.22 -1.42
C ARG A 285 -24.49 13.12 -2.46
N LEU A 286 -23.48 12.33 -2.83
CA LEU A 286 -23.57 11.33 -3.90
C LEU A 286 -23.85 9.91 -3.38
N MET A 287 -23.55 9.62 -2.11
CA MET A 287 -23.72 8.29 -1.55
C MET A 287 -25.17 7.77 -1.57
N PRO A 288 -26.22 8.58 -1.33
CA PRO A 288 -27.59 8.14 -1.46
C PRO A 288 -27.91 7.55 -2.84
N ASP A 289 -27.52 8.21 -3.90
CA ASP A 289 -27.73 7.73 -5.28
C ASP A 289 -26.93 6.45 -5.55
N TYR A 290 -25.71 6.37 -5.03
CA TYR A 290 -24.83 5.22 -5.21
C TYR A 290 -25.33 3.97 -4.46
N GLN A 291 -25.80 4.13 -3.22
CA GLN A 291 -26.22 3.02 -2.35
C GLN A 291 -27.73 2.78 -2.37
N GLY A 292 -28.53 3.62 -3.02
CA GLY A 292 -29.99 3.51 -3.05
C GLY A 292 -30.62 3.72 -1.67
N VAL A 293 -30.14 4.71 -0.91
CA VAL A 293 -30.56 4.98 0.47
C VAL A 293 -30.71 6.49 0.69
N GLU A 294 -31.69 6.90 1.50
CA GLU A 294 -31.80 8.29 1.90
C GLU A 294 -30.79 8.64 3.00
N PHE A 295 -30.20 9.83 2.95
CA PHE A 295 -29.18 10.26 3.91
C PHE A 295 -29.64 10.15 5.38
N ASN A 296 -30.90 10.46 5.66
CA ASN A 296 -31.50 10.41 7.01
C ASN A 296 -31.70 8.98 7.56
N GLN A 297 -31.58 7.95 6.72
CA GLN A 297 -31.66 6.54 7.13
C GLN A 297 -30.30 6.00 7.59
N ILE A 298 -29.22 6.70 7.24
CA ILE A 298 -27.86 6.26 7.51
C ILE A 298 -27.49 6.57 8.96
N GLN A 299 -26.98 5.58 9.67
CA GLN A 299 -26.47 5.71 11.03
C GLN A 299 -24.94 5.52 11.04
N PRO A 300 -24.16 6.59 11.15
CA PRO A 300 -22.70 6.51 11.15
C PRO A 300 -22.16 5.67 12.31
N LYS A 301 -21.19 4.82 12.01
CA LYS A 301 -20.36 4.12 13.00
C LYS A 301 -18.97 4.73 13.05
N ARG A 302 -18.40 5.04 11.87
CA ARG A 302 -17.05 5.61 11.72
C ARG A 302 -17.01 6.53 10.51
N ALA A 303 -16.25 7.60 10.60
CA ALA A 303 -15.78 8.38 9.44
C ALA A 303 -14.39 7.87 9.03
N LEU A 304 -14.15 7.82 7.74
CA LEU A 304 -12.91 7.32 7.15
C LEU A 304 -12.38 8.41 6.19
N PHE A 305 -11.14 8.81 6.38
CA PHE A 305 -10.54 9.86 5.55
C PHE A 305 -9.02 9.79 5.59
N GLY A 306 -8.41 10.19 4.50
CA GLY A 306 -6.97 10.22 4.39
C GLY A 306 -6.51 10.57 2.98
N PHE A 307 -5.20 10.62 2.81
CA PHE A 307 -4.60 10.73 1.51
C PHE A 307 -3.29 9.94 1.48
N PHE A 308 -2.98 9.38 0.32
CA PHE A 308 -1.86 8.49 0.11
C PHE A 308 -0.94 9.08 -0.97
N PRO A 309 0.25 9.56 -0.60
CA PRO A 309 1.21 10.07 -1.57
C PRO A 309 1.82 8.94 -2.40
N CYS A 310 1.99 9.18 -3.68
CA CYS A 310 2.57 8.26 -4.63
C CYS A 310 3.78 8.89 -5.31
N TYR A 311 4.87 8.12 -5.43
CA TYR A 311 6.12 8.54 -6.04
C TYR A 311 6.53 7.55 -7.13
N ARG A 312 6.93 8.06 -8.31
CA ARG A 312 7.37 7.22 -9.44
C ARG A 312 8.57 6.33 -9.11
N ASN A 313 9.46 6.82 -8.24
CA ASN A 313 10.64 6.09 -7.81
C ASN A 313 10.34 5.28 -6.56
N SER A 314 9.34 4.42 -6.61
CA SER A 314 9.00 3.46 -5.57
C SER A 314 9.44 2.04 -5.97
N PRO A 315 9.77 1.19 -5.01
CA PRO A 315 9.95 1.49 -3.58
C PRO A 315 11.13 2.41 -3.28
N LEU A 316 11.04 3.16 -2.16
CA LEU A 316 12.11 4.04 -1.70
C LEU A 316 13.33 3.21 -1.30
N LYS A 317 14.46 3.48 -1.94
CA LYS A 317 15.72 2.85 -1.56
C LYS A 317 16.26 3.43 -0.26
N PRO A 318 16.94 2.63 0.56
CA PRO A 318 17.63 3.11 1.73
C PRO A 318 18.61 4.25 1.42
N ASN A 319 18.53 5.34 2.17
CA ASN A 319 19.42 6.49 2.01
C ASN A 319 20.65 6.39 2.94
N TRP A 320 20.55 5.62 4.00
CA TRP A 320 21.58 5.39 5.00
C TRP A 320 21.86 3.90 5.16
N ASP A 321 23.04 3.58 5.61
CA ASP A 321 23.34 2.25 6.09
C ASP A 321 22.46 1.94 7.31
N ARG A 322 22.16 0.68 7.57
CA ARG A 322 21.45 0.21 8.76
C ARG A 322 20.02 0.75 8.96
N ILE A 323 19.44 1.43 7.97
CA ILE A 323 18.04 1.87 8.00
C ILE A 323 17.32 1.36 6.76
N LEU A 324 16.26 0.57 6.96
CA LEU A 324 15.43 0.01 5.90
C LEU A 324 13.98 0.51 6.05
N PRO A 325 13.45 1.30 5.12
CA PRO A 325 12.02 1.61 5.08
C PRO A 325 11.22 0.37 4.65
N ILE A 326 10.12 0.08 5.35
CA ILE A 326 9.22 -1.04 5.09
C ILE A 326 7.76 -0.59 5.06
N GLY A 327 6.87 -1.42 4.51
CA GLY A 327 5.46 -1.08 4.37
C GLY A 327 5.26 0.26 3.67
N ASP A 328 4.35 1.08 4.16
CA ASP A 328 4.02 2.40 3.59
C ASP A 328 5.20 3.39 3.60
N SER A 329 6.15 3.24 4.51
CA SER A 329 7.38 4.05 4.52
C SER A 329 8.23 3.80 3.27
N SER A 330 8.24 2.57 2.76
CA SER A 330 8.96 2.24 1.51
C SER A 330 8.22 2.69 0.25
N GLY A 331 6.90 2.87 0.32
CA GLY A 331 6.07 3.12 -0.85
C GLY A 331 5.99 1.91 -1.79
N SER A 332 6.03 0.68 -1.25
CA SER A 332 5.94 -0.56 -2.03
C SER A 332 4.51 -0.94 -2.41
N GLN A 333 3.51 -0.22 -1.92
CA GLN A 333 2.12 -0.38 -2.35
C GLN A 333 1.91 0.13 -3.79
N SER A 334 0.93 -0.47 -4.46
CA SER A 334 0.51 -0.03 -5.78
C SER A 334 -0.10 1.38 -5.75
N PRO A 335 0.19 2.25 -6.73
CA PRO A 335 -0.48 3.54 -6.88
C PRO A 335 -1.96 3.42 -7.30
N LEU A 336 -2.47 2.21 -7.56
CA LEU A 336 -3.86 1.96 -7.93
C LEU A 336 -4.73 1.63 -6.71
N SER A 337 -4.30 0.70 -5.85
CA SER A 337 -5.08 0.25 -4.70
C SER A 337 -4.74 0.98 -3.42
N PHE A 338 -3.50 1.49 -3.29
CA PHE A 338 -2.95 2.02 -2.03
C PHE A 338 -3.04 1.03 -0.85
N GLY A 339 -3.16 -0.25 -1.14
CA GLY A 339 -3.29 -1.33 -0.19
C GLY A 339 -2.00 -1.62 0.57
N GLY A 340 -1.64 -0.77 1.54
CA GLY A 340 -0.42 -0.93 2.34
C GLY A 340 -0.36 -2.26 3.08
N PHE A 341 -1.48 -2.73 3.63
CA PHE A 341 -1.57 -4.03 4.29
C PHE A 341 -1.32 -5.17 3.29
N GLY A 342 -2.03 -5.21 2.16
CA GLY A 342 -1.83 -6.24 1.13
C GLY A 342 -0.41 -6.27 0.58
N ALA A 343 0.17 -5.10 0.30
CA ALA A 343 1.57 -5.00 -0.14
C ALA A 343 2.55 -5.52 0.93
N MET A 344 2.31 -5.23 2.23
CA MET A 344 3.13 -5.73 3.32
C MET A 344 3.01 -7.25 3.46
N VAL A 345 1.81 -7.80 3.38
CA VAL A 345 1.53 -9.25 3.44
C VAL A 345 2.20 -9.98 2.28
N ARG A 346 2.05 -9.50 1.05
CA ARG A 346 2.71 -10.06 -0.14
C ARG A 346 4.23 -10.14 0.01
N HIS A 347 4.84 -9.15 0.64
CA HIS A 347 6.28 -9.08 0.80
C HIS A 347 6.79 -9.63 2.14
N LEU A 348 5.90 -10.08 3.05
CA LEU A 348 6.27 -10.45 4.42
C LEU A 348 7.30 -11.58 4.46
N GLN A 349 7.06 -12.67 3.75
CA GLN A 349 8.01 -13.80 3.70
C GLN A 349 9.36 -13.40 3.12
N ARG A 350 9.36 -12.70 1.99
CA ARG A 350 10.58 -12.23 1.33
C ARG A 350 11.40 -11.30 2.22
N LEU A 351 10.74 -10.35 2.90
CA LEU A 351 11.41 -9.42 3.81
C LEU A 351 11.91 -10.14 5.06
N THR A 352 11.13 -11.05 5.63
CA THR A 352 11.56 -11.86 6.80
C THR A 352 12.84 -12.65 6.49
N ILE A 353 12.84 -13.41 5.41
CA ILE A 353 14.01 -14.22 4.99
C ILE A 353 15.19 -13.30 4.63
N GLY A 354 14.92 -12.21 3.94
CA GLY A 354 15.96 -11.31 3.49
C GLY A 354 16.65 -10.54 4.62
N ILE A 355 15.90 -10.09 5.61
CA ILE A 355 16.46 -9.43 6.80
C ILE A 355 17.22 -10.45 7.65
N ASP A 356 16.69 -11.65 7.84
CA ASP A 356 17.36 -12.74 8.52
C ASP A 356 18.75 -13.04 7.89
N GLN A 357 18.79 -13.22 6.57
CA GLN A 357 20.04 -13.45 5.84
C GLN A 357 20.99 -12.25 5.89
N ALA A 358 20.51 -11.02 5.86
CA ALA A 358 21.32 -9.82 5.97
C ALA A 358 22.00 -9.73 7.34
N LEU A 359 21.27 -10.04 8.41
CA LEU A 359 21.79 -10.07 9.78
C LEU A 359 22.80 -11.22 9.98
N GLN A 360 22.53 -12.42 9.44
CA GLN A 360 23.47 -13.56 9.49
C GLN A 360 24.78 -13.28 8.75
N ALA A 361 24.70 -12.60 7.61
CA ALA A 361 25.87 -12.25 6.80
C ALA A 361 26.55 -10.94 7.24
N ASP A 362 25.97 -10.23 8.23
CA ASP A 362 26.35 -8.89 8.68
C ASP A 362 26.45 -7.85 7.54
N VAL A 363 25.51 -7.90 6.58
CA VAL A 363 25.45 -7.00 5.43
C VAL A 363 24.25 -6.04 5.57
N CYS A 364 24.44 -5.03 6.39
CA CYS A 364 23.43 -4.01 6.67
C CYS A 364 23.80 -2.63 6.10
N ASP A 365 24.72 -2.58 5.15
CA ASP A 365 25.02 -1.35 4.41
C ASP A 365 23.90 -1.00 3.42
N ARG A 366 23.85 0.26 2.98
CA ARG A 366 22.86 0.81 2.06
C ARG A 366 22.72 0.01 0.77
N ARG A 367 23.84 -0.51 0.24
CA ARG A 367 23.84 -1.30 -0.99
C ARG A 367 23.15 -2.64 -0.79
N ALA A 368 23.46 -3.34 0.29
CA ALA A 368 22.82 -4.61 0.63
C ALA A 368 21.33 -4.40 0.91
N LEU A 369 20.98 -3.44 1.77
CA LEU A 369 19.58 -3.14 2.09
C LEU A 369 18.75 -2.72 0.86
N SER A 370 19.38 -2.07 -0.13
CA SER A 370 18.70 -1.72 -1.38
C SER A 370 18.21 -2.95 -2.18
N GLN A 371 18.80 -4.13 -1.95
CA GLN A 371 18.35 -5.37 -2.56
C GLN A 371 17.09 -5.94 -1.89
N LEU A 372 16.77 -5.50 -0.66
CA LEU A 372 15.49 -5.81 0.00
C LEU A 372 14.34 -4.93 -0.51
N GLN A 373 14.68 -3.82 -1.15
CA GLN A 373 13.72 -2.95 -1.86
C GLN A 373 14.12 -2.85 -3.34
N PRO A 374 14.08 -3.98 -4.09
CA PRO A 374 14.50 -3.99 -5.48
C PRO A 374 13.56 -3.15 -6.35
N TYR A 375 14.04 -2.75 -7.51
CA TYR A 375 13.18 -2.21 -8.53
C TYR A 375 12.14 -3.23 -8.96
N GLN A 376 10.87 -2.82 -8.99
CA GLN A 376 9.72 -3.65 -9.34
C GLN A 376 9.04 -3.11 -10.60
N PRO A 377 9.35 -3.64 -11.79
CA PRO A 377 8.73 -3.17 -13.03
C PRO A 377 7.21 -3.39 -13.06
N ASN A 378 6.69 -4.45 -12.45
CA ASN A 378 5.25 -4.70 -12.32
C ASN A 378 4.54 -3.59 -11.51
N LEU A 379 5.18 -3.04 -10.49
CA LEU A 379 4.67 -1.88 -9.75
C LEU A 379 4.82 -0.60 -10.58
N SER A 380 5.96 -0.44 -11.26
CA SER A 380 6.25 0.79 -12.03
C SER A 380 5.35 0.98 -13.25
N VAL A 381 4.84 -0.10 -13.86
CA VAL A 381 3.89 0.01 -14.98
C VAL A 381 2.51 0.51 -14.52
N THR A 382 2.13 0.32 -13.27
CA THR A 382 0.82 0.77 -12.75
C THR A 382 0.73 2.28 -12.61
N TRP A 383 1.87 2.97 -12.58
CA TRP A 383 1.92 4.44 -12.58
C TRP A 383 1.20 5.08 -13.77
N LEU A 384 1.35 4.53 -14.97
CA LEU A 384 0.66 5.05 -16.15
C LEU A 384 -0.86 4.85 -16.02
N PHE A 385 -1.29 3.72 -15.47
CA PHE A 385 -2.71 3.43 -15.27
C PHE A 385 -3.33 4.43 -14.30
N GLN A 386 -2.68 4.66 -13.16
CA GLN A 386 -3.12 5.67 -12.21
C GLN A 386 -3.23 7.06 -12.87
N ARG A 387 -2.28 7.41 -13.75
CA ARG A 387 -2.31 8.67 -14.49
C ARG A 387 -3.47 8.74 -15.49
N THR A 388 -3.89 7.62 -16.08
CA THR A 388 -5.09 7.58 -16.95
C THR A 388 -6.40 7.72 -16.18
N MET A 389 -6.38 7.53 -14.87
CA MET A 389 -7.51 7.69 -13.97
C MET A 389 -7.60 9.08 -13.33
N SER A 390 -6.69 9.98 -13.69
CA SER A 390 -6.61 11.35 -13.16
C SER A 390 -6.75 12.40 -14.25
N VAL A 391 -7.21 13.59 -13.87
CA VAL A 391 -7.31 14.79 -14.73
C VAL A 391 -6.46 15.89 -14.09
N ARG A 392 -5.56 16.50 -14.85
CA ARG A 392 -4.82 17.68 -14.34
C ARG A 392 -5.71 18.91 -14.31
N MET A 393 -5.40 19.86 -13.43
CA MET A 393 -6.21 21.09 -13.29
C MET A 393 -6.25 21.94 -14.57
N ASP A 394 -5.20 21.90 -15.38
CA ASP A 394 -5.08 22.62 -16.67
C ASP A 394 -5.61 21.81 -17.88
N GLN A 395 -6.06 20.58 -17.66
CA GLN A 395 -6.41 19.67 -18.75
C GLN A 395 -7.90 19.68 -19.04
N LYS A 396 -8.23 19.70 -20.33
CA LYS A 396 -9.60 19.53 -20.82
C LYS A 396 -9.70 18.17 -21.52
N ILE A 397 -10.50 17.26 -20.97
CA ILE A 397 -10.82 15.97 -21.57
C ILE A 397 -12.35 15.78 -21.58
N ALA A 398 -12.82 14.86 -22.40
CA ALA A 398 -14.26 14.57 -22.45
C ALA A 398 -14.77 14.07 -21.08
N PRO A 399 -15.95 14.48 -20.62
CA PRO A 399 -16.46 14.14 -19.27
C PRO A 399 -16.46 12.64 -18.96
N ASN A 400 -16.66 11.79 -19.96
CA ASN A 400 -16.73 10.34 -19.81
C ASN A 400 -15.45 9.61 -20.29
N GLN A 401 -14.37 10.32 -20.63
CA GLN A 401 -13.19 9.70 -21.22
C GLN A 401 -12.57 8.63 -20.31
N ILE A 402 -12.43 8.91 -19.04
CA ILE A 402 -11.86 7.95 -18.05
C ILE A 402 -12.78 6.74 -17.93
N ASN A 403 -14.09 6.95 -17.76
CA ASN A 403 -15.07 5.87 -17.67
C ASN A 403 -15.05 4.96 -18.90
N ASN A 404 -15.04 5.54 -20.09
CA ASN A 404 -14.98 4.79 -21.36
C ASN A 404 -13.68 3.98 -21.49
N THR A 405 -12.56 4.56 -21.07
CA THR A 405 -11.26 3.90 -21.10
C THR A 405 -11.25 2.69 -20.15
N LEU A 406 -11.65 2.89 -18.91
CA LEU A 406 -11.65 1.84 -17.89
C LEU A 406 -12.65 0.73 -18.23
N SER A 407 -13.89 1.08 -18.63
CA SER A 407 -14.87 0.10 -19.07
C SER A 407 -14.33 -0.77 -20.20
N SER A 408 -13.67 -0.17 -21.18
CA SER A 408 -13.12 -0.89 -22.33
C SER A 408 -11.99 -1.86 -21.92
N VAL A 409 -11.09 -1.41 -21.03
CA VAL A 409 -9.95 -2.20 -20.55
C VAL A 409 -10.43 -3.36 -19.68
N PHE A 410 -11.34 -3.10 -18.71
CA PHE A 410 -11.83 -4.13 -17.80
C PHE A 410 -12.71 -5.16 -18.50
N GLN A 411 -13.56 -4.75 -19.46
CA GLN A 411 -14.28 -5.71 -20.31
C GLN A 411 -13.34 -6.55 -21.16
N GLY A 412 -12.26 -5.94 -21.69
CA GLY A 412 -11.18 -6.65 -22.38
C GLY A 412 -10.54 -7.71 -21.49
N MET A 413 -10.18 -7.37 -20.25
CA MET A 413 -9.62 -8.31 -19.28
C MET A 413 -10.61 -9.41 -18.89
N ALA A 414 -11.87 -9.07 -18.62
CA ALA A 414 -12.91 -10.03 -18.29
C ALA A 414 -13.12 -11.09 -19.40
N THR A 415 -13.09 -10.67 -20.67
CA THR A 415 -13.17 -11.62 -21.78
C THR A 415 -11.89 -12.47 -21.98
N LEU A 416 -10.76 -12.07 -21.42
CA LEU A 416 -9.53 -12.86 -21.35
C LEU A 416 -9.52 -13.83 -20.16
N GLY A 417 -10.44 -13.63 -19.21
CA GLY A 417 -10.71 -14.50 -18.07
C GLY A 417 -9.90 -14.20 -16.82
N ASP A 418 -10.18 -14.98 -15.79
CA ASP A 418 -9.60 -14.88 -14.44
C ASP A 418 -8.06 -14.79 -14.39
N PRO A 419 -7.31 -15.56 -15.22
CA PRO A 419 -5.84 -15.47 -15.20
C PRO A 419 -5.27 -14.10 -15.60
N VAL A 420 -6.09 -13.23 -16.20
CA VAL A 420 -5.71 -11.85 -16.54
C VAL A 420 -6.29 -10.84 -15.55
N LEU A 421 -7.56 -11.03 -15.17
CA LEU A 421 -8.30 -10.07 -14.36
C LEU A 421 -7.89 -10.13 -12.88
N LYS A 422 -7.82 -11.33 -12.27
CA LYS A 422 -7.56 -11.48 -10.83
C LYS A 422 -6.18 -10.96 -10.41
N PRO A 423 -5.06 -11.33 -11.06
CA PRO A 423 -3.75 -10.79 -10.69
C PRO A 423 -3.69 -9.26 -10.78
N PHE A 424 -4.30 -8.68 -11.80
CA PHE A 424 -4.35 -7.23 -11.97
C PHE A 424 -5.06 -6.54 -10.79
N LEU A 425 -6.20 -7.08 -10.37
CA LEU A 425 -6.98 -6.56 -9.24
C LEU A 425 -6.28 -6.73 -7.87
N GLN A 426 -5.38 -7.69 -7.77
CA GLN A 426 -4.54 -7.94 -6.59
C GLN A 426 -3.17 -7.22 -6.68
N ASP A 427 -3.05 -6.21 -7.53
CA ASP A 427 -1.83 -5.42 -7.75
C ASP A 427 -0.61 -6.22 -8.22
N VAL A 428 -0.83 -7.38 -8.82
CA VAL A 428 0.23 -8.22 -9.38
C VAL A 428 0.17 -8.17 -10.91
N VAL A 429 0.73 -7.11 -11.49
CA VAL A 429 0.75 -6.96 -12.94
C VAL A 429 1.78 -7.91 -13.55
N GLN A 430 1.31 -8.82 -14.43
CA GLN A 430 2.13 -9.78 -15.16
C GLN A 430 2.25 -9.38 -16.63
N PHE A 431 3.45 -9.53 -17.22
CA PHE A 431 3.68 -9.17 -18.62
C PHE A 431 2.73 -9.88 -19.60
N PRO A 432 2.52 -11.22 -19.56
CA PRO A 432 1.64 -11.89 -20.52
C PRO A 432 0.19 -11.39 -20.46
N ALA A 433 -0.32 -11.15 -19.25
CA ALA A 433 -1.67 -10.63 -19.03
C ALA A 433 -1.80 -9.20 -19.56
N LEU A 434 -0.84 -8.34 -19.24
CA LEU A 434 -0.81 -6.95 -19.70
C LEU A 434 -0.68 -6.87 -21.22
N PHE A 435 0.23 -7.66 -21.83
CA PHE A 435 0.39 -7.72 -23.28
C PHE A 435 -0.91 -8.12 -24.00
N LYS A 436 -1.58 -9.19 -23.55
CA LYS A 436 -2.86 -9.64 -24.11
C LYS A 436 -3.94 -8.56 -23.99
N THR A 437 -4.04 -7.91 -22.82
CA THR A 437 -5.01 -6.83 -22.58
C THR A 437 -4.79 -5.64 -23.50
N LEU A 438 -3.56 -5.14 -23.61
CA LEU A 438 -3.22 -4.01 -24.45
C LEU A 438 -3.45 -4.31 -25.94
N THR A 439 -3.02 -5.51 -26.40
CA THR A 439 -3.23 -5.93 -27.79
C THR A 439 -4.73 -6.04 -28.10
N LYS A 440 -5.50 -6.68 -27.22
CA LYS A 440 -6.95 -6.79 -27.40
C LYS A 440 -7.63 -5.42 -27.45
N THR A 441 -7.28 -4.51 -26.51
CA THR A 441 -7.85 -3.16 -26.49
C THR A 441 -7.47 -2.39 -27.75
N ALA A 442 -6.22 -2.48 -28.22
CA ALA A 442 -5.79 -1.82 -29.43
C ALA A 442 -6.51 -2.31 -30.70
N LEU A 443 -6.80 -3.61 -30.79
CA LEU A 443 -7.51 -4.21 -31.93
C LEU A 443 -9.02 -3.94 -31.89
N THR A 444 -9.65 -4.00 -30.70
CA THR A 444 -11.11 -3.90 -30.57
C THR A 444 -11.59 -2.47 -30.38
N ARG A 445 -10.79 -1.61 -29.77
CA ARG A 445 -11.14 -0.22 -29.41
C ARG A 445 -9.96 0.75 -29.62
N PRO A 446 -9.45 0.91 -30.86
CA PRO A 446 -8.27 1.73 -31.14
C PRO A 446 -8.43 3.20 -30.70
N GLN A 447 -9.64 3.73 -30.71
CA GLN A 447 -9.95 5.10 -30.27
C GLN A 447 -9.61 5.32 -28.78
N VAL A 448 -9.69 4.27 -27.94
CA VAL A 448 -9.32 4.35 -26.51
C VAL A 448 -7.81 4.57 -26.38
N VAL A 449 -7.01 3.82 -27.14
CA VAL A 449 -5.55 3.97 -27.13
C VAL A 449 -5.15 5.37 -27.60
N VAL A 450 -5.77 5.85 -28.67
CA VAL A 450 -5.49 7.19 -29.22
C VAL A 450 -5.84 8.30 -28.22
N SER A 451 -6.96 8.15 -27.48
CA SER A 451 -7.41 9.16 -26.50
C SER A 451 -6.53 9.25 -25.26
N VAL A 452 -5.85 8.17 -24.90
CA VAL A 452 -4.93 8.12 -23.74
C VAL A 452 -3.63 8.91 -24.01
N ILE A 453 -3.13 8.93 -25.24
CA ILE A 453 -1.84 9.58 -25.58
C ILE A 453 -1.81 11.05 -25.18
N PRO A 454 -2.76 11.91 -25.58
CA PRO A 454 -2.77 13.31 -25.17
C PRO A 454 -3.03 13.49 -23.67
N GLN A 455 -3.76 12.56 -23.04
CA GLN A 455 -4.05 12.61 -21.59
C GLN A 455 -2.79 12.42 -20.75
N VAL A 456 -1.96 11.41 -21.06
CA VAL A 456 -0.77 11.08 -20.28
C VAL A 456 0.49 11.81 -20.75
N GLY A 457 0.56 12.16 -22.02
CA GLY A 457 1.68 12.81 -22.67
C GLY A 457 2.80 11.86 -23.12
N ILE A 458 3.47 12.22 -24.21
CA ILE A 458 4.55 11.40 -24.83
C ILE A 458 5.70 11.08 -23.86
N PRO A 459 6.21 12.02 -23.03
CA PRO A 459 7.29 11.70 -22.10
C PRO A 459 6.91 10.64 -21.05
N ALA A 460 5.66 10.65 -20.56
CA ALA A 460 5.19 9.64 -19.61
C ALA A 460 5.06 8.27 -20.29
N LEU A 461 4.58 8.24 -21.53
CA LEU A 461 4.46 7.01 -22.31
C LEU A 461 5.84 6.41 -22.63
N ALA A 462 6.82 7.23 -23.01
CA ALA A 462 8.20 6.77 -23.27
C ALA A 462 8.85 6.21 -21.98
N SER A 463 8.66 6.88 -20.83
CA SER A 463 9.12 6.38 -19.54
C SER A 463 8.45 5.05 -19.19
N TRP A 464 7.15 4.96 -19.40
CA TRP A 464 6.38 3.73 -19.15
C TRP A 464 6.85 2.56 -20.03
N MET A 465 7.15 2.81 -21.29
CA MET A 465 7.65 1.78 -22.22
C MET A 465 8.94 1.12 -21.70
N ARG A 466 9.81 1.87 -21.04
CA ARG A 466 10.99 1.30 -20.37
C ARG A 466 10.61 0.31 -19.29
N HIS A 467 9.63 0.64 -18.44
CA HIS A 467 9.15 -0.25 -17.39
C HIS A 467 8.45 -1.48 -17.97
N TYR A 468 7.70 -1.29 -19.04
CA TYR A 468 7.02 -2.38 -19.76
C TYR A 468 8.01 -3.39 -20.37
N VAL A 469 9.06 -2.92 -21.05
CA VAL A 469 10.12 -3.78 -21.60
C VAL A 469 10.88 -4.48 -20.47
N THR A 470 11.15 -3.78 -19.36
CA THR A 470 11.81 -4.40 -18.21
C THR A 470 10.92 -5.46 -17.54
N LEU A 471 9.59 -5.24 -17.49
CA LEU A 471 8.65 -6.25 -17.01
C LEU A 471 8.70 -7.52 -17.88
N ALA A 472 8.75 -7.36 -19.21
CA ALA A 472 8.92 -8.48 -20.15
C ALA A 472 10.24 -9.22 -19.88
N THR A 473 11.33 -8.47 -19.69
CA THR A 473 12.66 -9.05 -19.38
C THR A 473 12.64 -9.84 -18.08
N TYR A 474 12.04 -9.31 -17.01
CA TYR A 474 11.96 -9.99 -15.73
C TYR A 474 11.07 -11.25 -15.81
N ALA A 475 9.97 -11.18 -16.57
CA ALA A 475 9.10 -12.35 -16.82
C ALA A 475 9.83 -13.47 -17.58
N ALA A 476 10.78 -13.13 -18.45
CA ALA A 476 11.62 -14.12 -19.13
C ALA A 476 12.77 -14.64 -18.26
N LEU A 477 13.40 -13.77 -17.46
CA LEU A 477 14.57 -14.11 -16.65
C LEU A 477 14.21 -14.97 -15.43
N TYR A 478 13.04 -14.77 -14.81
CA TYR A 478 12.66 -15.51 -13.61
C TYR A 478 12.67 -17.03 -13.81
N PRO A 479 11.90 -17.61 -14.76
CA PRO A 479 11.87 -19.04 -14.98
C PRO A 479 13.21 -19.64 -15.47
N LEU A 480 14.08 -18.81 -16.05
CA LEU A 480 15.41 -19.24 -16.48
C LEU A 480 16.43 -19.21 -15.33
N SER A 481 16.38 -18.20 -14.47
CA SER A 481 17.36 -18.02 -13.40
C SER A 481 17.10 -18.93 -12.19
N GLN A 482 15.85 -19.21 -11.87
CA GLN A 482 15.48 -20.02 -10.73
C GLN A 482 16.15 -21.41 -10.74
N PRO A 483 15.99 -22.26 -11.77
CA PRO A 483 16.62 -23.58 -11.79
C PRO A 483 18.15 -23.52 -11.85
N LEU A 484 18.73 -22.43 -12.34
CA LEU A 484 20.18 -22.26 -12.44
C LEU A 484 20.83 -21.85 -11.12
N ILE A 485 20.15 -21.02 -10.32
CA ILE A 485 20.72 -20.42 -9.11
C ILE A 485 20.26 -21.15 -7.84
N ALA A 486 18.97 -21.50 -7.75
CA ALA A 486 18.40 -22.05 -6.52
C ALA A 486 19.11 -23.29 -5.97
N PRO A 487 19.56 -24.27 -6.80
CA PRO A 487 20.27 -25.45 -6.29
C PRO A 487 21.60 -25.14 -5.59
N TRP A 488 22.24 -24.03 -5.96
CA TRP A 488 23.55 -23.65 -5.44
C TRP A 488 23.49 -22.77 -4.18
N LEU A 489 22.31 -22.21 -3.86
CA LEU A 489 22.17 -21.27 -2.73
C LEU A 489 22.68 -21.83 -1.39
N THR A 490 22.48 -23.12 -1.15
CA THR A 490 22.91 -23.77 0.12
C THR A 490 24.41 -23.95 0.25
N THR A 491 25.13 -23.96 -0.88
CA THR A 491 26.59 -24.16 -0.93
C THR A 491 27.37 -22.84 -0.89
N LEU A 492 26.68 -21.71 -1.10
CA LEU A 492 27.31 -20.39 -1.11
C LEU A 492 27.62 -19.90 0.31
N SER A 493 28.65 -19.04 0.41
CA SER A 493 28.89 -18.27 1.64
C SER A 493 27.68 -17.41 2.01
N PRO A 494 27.48 -17.06 3.29
CA PRO A 494 26.31 -16.26 3.71
C PRO A 494 26.09 -15.00 2.87
N THR A 495 27.15 -14.24 2.60
CA THR A 495 27.09 -13.02 1.78
C THR A 495 26.72 -13.33 0.33
N ALA A 496 27.33 -14.32 -0.31
CA ALA A 496 27.01 -14.70 -1.68
C ALA A 496 25.57 -15.23 -1.80
N ARG A 497 25.12 -16.03 -0.82
CA ARG A 497 23.74 -16.51 -0.71
C ARG A 497 22.76 -15.35 -0.63
N TYR A 498 23.04 -14.36 0.23
CA TYR A 498 22.22 -13.16 0.37
C TYR A 498 21.98 -12.49 -0.98
N TYR A 499 23.05 -12.12 -1.70
CA TYR A 499 22.92 -11.41 -2.97
C TYR A 499 22.26 -12.24 -4.07
N SER A 500 22.61 -13.52 -4.17
CA SER A 500 22.02 -14.43 -5.16
C SER A 500 20.51 -14.62 -4.96
N GLN A 501 20.10 -14.79 -3.70
CA GLN A 501 18.68 -14.87 -3.37
C GLN A 501 17.94 -13.57 -3.68
N ARG A 502 18.54 -12.40 -3.38
CA ARG A 502 17.92 -11.09 -3.68
C ARG A 502 17.72 -10.87 -5.17
N TRP A 503 18.59 -11.39 -6.02
CA TRP A 503 18.38 -11.34 -7.48
C TRP A 503 17.20 -12.21 -7.92
N LEU A 504 17.09 -13.42 -7.39
CA LEU A 504 15.93 -14.26 -7.66
C LEU A 504 14.62 -13.59 -7.21
N ASP A 505 14.62 -13.02 -6.00
CA ASP A 505 13.46 -12.30 -5.48
C ASP A 505 13.10 -11.09 -6.35
N ALA A 506 14.09 -10.34 -6.83
CA ALA A 506 13.85 -9.20 -7.71
C ALA A 506 13.15 -9.62 -9.00
N PHE A 507 13.59 -10.73 -9.63
CA PHE A 507 12.94 -11.26 -10.83
C PHE A 507 11.55 -11.82 -10.53
N LYS A 508 11.41 -12.60 -9.45
CA LYS A 508 10.15 -13.21 -9.04
C LYS A 508 9.08 -12.16 -8.78
N TYR A 509 9.32 -11.29 -7.79
CA TYR A 509 8.35 -10.28 -7.37
C TYR A 509 8.20 -9.14 -8.38
N GLY A 510 9.27 -8.79 -9.09
CA GLY A 510 9.22 -7.75 -10.13
C GLY A 510 8.49 -8.15 -11.40
N SER A 511 8.41 -9.44 -11.73
CA SER A 511 7.63 -9.96 -12.86
C SER A 511 6.18 -10.31 -12.50
N GLY A 512 5.83 -10.35 -11.20
CA GLY A 512 4.58 -10.93 -10.73
C GLY A 512 4.58 -12.46 -10.76
N GLY A 513 5.76 -13.10 -10.80
CA GLY A 513 5.92 -14.56 -10.79
C GLY A 513 5.63 -15.19 -9.43
N ASP A 514 5.47 -14.39 -8.39
CA ASP A 514 4.99 -14.81 -7.08
C ASP A 514 3.48 -15.04 -7.01
N TYR A 515 2.73 -14.63 -8.02
CA TYR A 515 1.30 -14.88 -8.09
C TYR A 515 1.05 -16.33 -8.50
N GLY A 516 0.46 -17.09 -7.63
CA GLY A 516 0.11 -18.49 -7.92
C GLY A 516 0.96 -19.53 -7.18
N GLU A 517 1.96 -19.10 -6.43
CA GLU A 517 2.77 -19.98 -5.56
C GLU A 517 2.26 -20.05 -4.12
#